data_7677a4c4236316b6aa3a8ad0235e39b1
#
_entry.id   7677a4c4236316b6aa3a8ad0235e39b1
#
_cell.length_a   1.000
_cell.length_b   1.000
_cell.length_c   1.000
_cell.angle_alpha   90.00
_cell.angle_beta   90.00
_cell.angle_gamma   90.00
#
_symmetry.space_group_name_H-M   'P 1'
#
loop_
_entity.id
_entity.type
_entity.pdbx_description
1 polymer ?
#
loop_
_entity_poly.entity_id
_entity_poly.type
_entity_poly.pdbx_seq_one_letter_code
_entity_poly.pdbx_strand_id
1 'polypeptide(L)'
;QYRMVYNVQTTRYLPGKLIQEYNDENLNFTTELCYLTSRSVAIRSIVKNMSQKPVKVSFDWNGGVYEPTSVVSSIDKGLSFIRPKDSTNTVIRFLTADKIQAVGSDSLHVTEKSEMTLEPGKTYQSEMTQTLTLRGEDTAKELAAIATLNIDNCFELNEQQWNAQIASLLSGNSKYLKDNKYRKVLVKAMMTLNSNYRTPAGDILHGGSNPSYNGFINGIWSWDSWKI
;
A
#
# COMPACT_ATOMS: atom_id res chain seq x y z
N GLN A 1 -13.34 16.62 -13.64
CA GLN A 1 -12.87 16.15 -12.33
C GLN A 1 -13.23 14.67 -12.21
N TYR A 2 -12.21 13.80 -12.25
CA TYR A 2 -12.39 12.36 -12.10
C TYR A 2 -12.50 12.05 -10.61
N ARG A 3 -13.60 11.43 -10.20
CA ARG A 3 -13.77 10.89 -8.85
C ARG A 3 -13.61 9.38 -8.93
N MET A 4 -12.54 8.84 -8.37
CA MET A 4 -12.42 7.40 -8.22
C MET A 4 -13.49 6.90 -7.25
N VAL A 5 -14.43 6.12 -7.78
CA VAL A 5 -15.42 5.42 -6.98
C VAL A 5 -14.97 3.96 -6.90
N TYR A 6 -14.97 3.38 -5.70
CA TYR A 6 -14.70 1.96 -5.54
C TYR A 6 -15.61 1.14 -6.45
N ASN A 7 -15.00 0.42 -7.36
CA ASN A 7 -15.68 -0.50 -8.26
C ASN A 7 -14.95 -1.84 -8.21
N VAL A 8 -15.67 -2.89 -7.86
CA VAL A 8 -15.12 -4.27 -7.78
C VAL A 8 -14.49 -4.73 -9.10
N GLN A 9 -14.97 -4.22 -10.24
CA GLN A 9 -14.44 -4.56 -11.56
C GLN A 9 -13.09 -3.90 -11.86
N THR A 10 -12.80 -2.77 -11.21
CA THR A 10 -11.57 -1.99 -11.43
C THR A 10 -10.57 -2.13 -10.29
N THR A 11 -10.92 -2.83 -9.22
CA THR A 11 -10.04 -3.09 -8.09
C THR A 11 -9.64 -4.56 -8.07
N ARG A 12 -8.33 -4.81 -8.08
CA ARG A 12 -7.75 -6.16 -8.06
C ARG A 12 -6.83 -6.30 -6.85
N TYR A 13 -7.13 -7.27 -6.00
CA TYR A 13 -6.25 -7.71 -4.95
C TYR A 13 -5.50 -8.95 -5.41
N LEU A 14 -4.25 -8.76 -5.81
CA LEU A 14 -3.32 -9.81 -6.23
C LEU A 14 -2.42 -10.19 -5.05
N PRO A 15 -1.77 -11.36 -5.08
CA PRO A 15 -0.74 -11.68 -4.12
C PRO A 15 0.32 -10.57 -4.05
N GLY A 16 0.46 -9.95 -2.87
CA GLY A 16 1.41 -8.88 -2.60
C GLY A 16 1.13 -7.51 -3.24
N LYS A 17 0.07 -7.35 -4.04
CA LYS A 17 -0.20 -6.09 -4.73
C LYS A 17 -1.69 -5.78 -4.78
N LEU A 18 -2.05 -4.54 -4.42
CA LEU A 18 -3.37 -4.00 -4.67
C LEU A 18 -3.31 -3.08 -5.88
N ILE A 19 -4.25 -3.22 -6.81
CA ILE A 19 -4.35 -2.40 -8.02
C ILE A 19 -5.75 -1.82 -8.10
N GLN A 20 -5.84 -0.52 -8.38
CA GLN A 20 -7.05 0.16 -8.82
C GLN A 20 -6.82 0.77 -10.20
N GLU A 21 -7.76 0.56 -11.11
CA GLU A 21 -7.74 1.14 -12.45
C GLU A 21 -9.00 1.94 -12.70
N TYR A 22 -8.84 3.07 -13.35
CA TYR A 22 -9.89 3.88 -13.89
C TYR A 22 -9.58 4.24 -15.34
N ASN A 23 -10.53 4.01 -16.23
CA ASN A 23 -10.41 4.30 -17.65
C ASN A 23 -11.57 5.17 -18.10
N ASP A 24 -11.26 6.19 -18.90
CA ASP A 24 -12.22 6.87 -19.74
C ASP A 24 -11.72 6.94 -21.18
N GLU A 25 -12.36 7.76 -22.00
CA GLU A 25 -12.02 7.91 -23.41
C GLU A 25 -10.61 8.50 -23.65
N ASN A 26 -10.10 9.27 -22.70
CA ASN A 26 -8.87 10.05 -22.86
C ASN A 26 -7.73 9.60 -21.93
N LEU A 27 -8.06 9.14 -20.73
CA LEU A 27 -7.09 8.84 -19.69
C LEU A 27 -7.26 7.42 -19.12
N ASN A 28 -6.13 6.77 -18.90
CA ASN A 28 -6.03 5.65 -17.98
C ASN A 28 -5.36 6.14 -16.71
N PHE A 29 -5.95 5.85 -15.55
CA PHE A 29 -5.37 6.07 -14.24
C PHE A 29 -5.24 4.75 -13.49
N THR A 30 -4.02 4.40 -13.06
CA THR A 30 -3.75 3.19 -12.30
C THR A 30 -3.06 3.57 -10.99
N THR A 31 -3.56 3.03 -9.89
CA THR A 31 -2.88 3.09 -8.59
C THR A 31 -2.51 1.69 -8.13
N GLU A 32 -1.25 1.50 -7.76
CA GLU A 32 -0.71 0.26 -7.26
C GLU A 32 -0.13 0.46 -5.87
N LEU A 33 -0.31 -0.53 -4.98
CA LEU A 33 0.27 -0.54 -3.63
C LEU A 33 1.01 -1.84 -3.40
N CYS A 34 2.22 -1.74 -2.84
CA CYS A 34 2.95 -2.88 -2.28
C CYS A 34 3.61 -2.53 -0.95
N TYR A 35 3.92 -3.55 -0.14
CA TYR A 35 4.69 -3.38 1.08
C TYR A 35 6.18 -3.26 0.75
N LEU A 36 6.84 -2.25 1.33
CA LEU A 36 8.30 -2.08 1.31
C LEU A 36 8.96 -2.81 2.48
N THR A 37 8.32 -2.71 3.64
CA THR A 37 8.74 -3.32 4.90
C THR A 37 7.50 -3.76 5.68
N SER A 38 7.67 -4.24 6.91
CA SER A 38 6.54 -4.49 7.83
C SER A 38 5.88 -3.22 8.35
N ARG A 39 6.44 -2.04 8.11
CA ARG A 39 5.96 -0.75 8.60
C ARG A 39 5.64 0.25 7.51
N SER A 40 6.07 -0.01 6.29
CA SER A 40 5.99 0.93 5.19
C SER A 40 5.40 0.32 3.93
N VAL A 41 4.60 1.11 3.24
CA VAL A 41 4.06 0.77 1.91
C VAL A 41 4.48 1.83 0.90
N ALA A 42 4.61 1.44 -0.36
CA ALA A 42 4.66 2.35 -1.49
C ALA A 42 3.34 2.33 -2.24
N ILE A 43 2.93 3.49 -2.67
CA ILE A 43 1.80 3.70 -3.57
C ILE A 43 2.33 4.42 -4.80
N ARG A 44 2.13 3.79 -5.96
CA ARG A 44 2.50 4.32 -7.26
C ARG A 44 1.24 4.61 -8.05
N SER A 45 1.09 5.84 -8.53
CA SER A 45 -0.05 6.24 -9.35
C SER A 45 0.42 6.71 -10.72
N ILE A 46 -0.16 6.13 -11.76
CA ILE A 46 0.22 6.36 -13.15
C ILE A 46 -0.99 6.93 -13.88
N VAL A 47 -0.80 8.09 -14.50
CA VAL A 47 -1.76 8.70 -15.43
C VAL A 47 -1.22 8.56 -16.83
N LYS A 48 -1.99 7.99 -17.76
CA LYS A 48 -1.61 7.82 -19.16
C LYS A 48 -2.61 8.49 -20.08
N ASN A 49 -2.12 9.29 -21.02
CA ASN A 49 -2.96 9.81 -22.10
C ASN A 49 -3.23 8.71 -23.14
N MET A 50 -4.47 8.28 -23.24
CA MET A 50 -4.93 7.25 -24.20
C MET A 50 -5.48 7.86 -25.50
N SER A 51 -5.67 9.18 -25.54
CA SER A 51 -6.20 9.89 -26.69
C SER A 51 -5.12 10.16 -27.75
N GLN A 52 -5.56 10.65 -28.92
CA GLN A 52 -4.69 11.06 -30.02
C GLN A 52 -4.29 12.55 -29.94
N LYS A 53 -4.66 13.25 -28.87
CA LYS A 53 -4.39 14.69 -28.68
C LYS A 53 -3.72 14.93 -27.33
N PRO A 54 -2.92 16.00 -27.18
CA PRO A 54 -2.43 16.44 -25.88
C PRO A 54 -3.58 16.69 -24.90
N VAL A 55 -3.44 16.23 -23.67
CA VAL A 55 -4.43 16.42 -22.59
C VAL A 55 -3.76 17.19 -21.46
N LYS A 56 -4.41 18.28 -21.03
CA LYS A 56 -4.00 19.02 -19.83
C LYS A 56 -4.56 18.31 -18.60
N VAL A 57 -3.70 18.03 -17.62
CA VAL A 57 -4.06 17.40 -16.37
C VAL A 57 -3.49 18.19 -15.19
N SER A 58 -4.25 18.23 -14.09
CA SER A 58 -3.77 18.57 -12.77
C SER A 58 -3.88 17.33 -11.89
N PHE A 59 -2.98 17.17 -10.94
CA PHE A 59 -2.98 16.01 -10.07
C PHE A 59 -2.83 16.45 -8.62
N ASP A 60 -3.86 16.17 -7.84
CA ASP A 60 -3.95 16.51 -6.42
C ASP A 60 -4.33 15.28 -5.60
N TRP A 61 -3.76 15.20 -4.39
CA TRP A 61 -4.15 14.24 -3.38
C TRP A 61 -4.88 14.93 -2.24
N ASN A 62 -6.00 14.35 -1.82
CA ASN A 62 -6.68 14.73 -0.59
C ASN A 62 -6.84 13.49 0.27
N GLY A 63 -6.44 13.58 1.51
CA GLY A 63 -6.49 12.45 2.41
C GLY A 63 -6.22 12.85 3.85
N GLY A 64 -6.03 11.86 4.68
CA GLY A 64 -5.72 12.08 6.08
C GLY A 64 -5.54 10.78 6.85
N VAL A 65 -5.33 10.93 8.15
CA VAL A 65 -5.28 9.83 9.08
C VAL A 65 -6.66 9.57 9.68
N TYR A 66 -6.87 8.35 10.14
CA TYR A 66 -8.18 7.91 10.61
C TYR A 66 -8.62 8.56 11.94
N GLU A 67 -7.67 9.03 12.73
CA GLU A 67 -7.91 9.60 14.06
C GLU A 67 -7.81 11.12 14.06
N PRO A 68 -8.89 11.86 14.38
CA PRO A 68 -8.93 13.32 14.27
C PRO A 68 -8.13 14.04 15.37
N THR A 69 -7.51 13.33 16.30
CA THR A 69 -6.73 13.91 17.42
C THR A 69 -5.22 13.89 17.20
N SER A 70 -4.77 13.66 15.99
CA SER A 70 -3.35 13.57 15.66
C SER A 70 -2.66 14.93 15.78
N VAL A 71 -1.44 14.94 16.28
CA VAL A 71 -0.53 16.06 16.17
C VAL A 71 0.17 15.98 14.83
N VAL A 72 0.02 16.98 13.98
CA VAL A 72 0.63 17.04 12.66
C VAL A 72 1.88 17.89 12.66
N SER A 73 2.92 17.44 11.98
CA SER A 73 4.14 18.20 11.71
C SER A 73 4.63 18.00 10.30
N SER A 74 5.21 19.05 9.72
CA SER A 74 5.85 18.97 8.40
C SER A 74 7.22 18.30 8.53
N ILE A 75 7.51 17.43 7.56
CA ILE A 75 8.82 16.78 7.37
C ILE A 75 9.27 16.96 5.92
N ASP A 76 10.47 16.49 5.60
CA ASP A 76 10.93 16.50 4.22
C ASP A 76 10.00 15.66 3.31
N LYS A 77 9.46 16.33 2.30
CA LYS A 77 8.50 15.79 1.32
C LYS A 77 7.26 15.12 1.92
N GLY A 78 6.80 15.53 3.11
CA GLY A 78 5.66 14.89 3.72
C GLY A 78 5.17 15.50 5.01
N LEU A 79 4.30 14.74 5.66
CA LEU A 79 3.70 15.04 6.94
C LEU A 79 3.82 13.85 7.89
N SER A 80 4.04 14.15 9.16
CA SER A 80 4.02 13.19 10.27
C SER A 80 2.80 13.48 11.13
N PHE A 81 2.03 12.43 11.42
CA PHE A 81 0.82 12.45 12.24
C PHE A 81 1.03 11.55 13.46
N ILE A 82 1.19 12.16 14.62
CA ILE A 82 1.39 11.43 15.87
C ILE A 82 0.08 11.34 16.63
N ARG A 83 -0.35 10.13 16.97
CA ARG A 83 -1.50 9.89 17.80
C ARG A 83 -1.10 9.93 19.28
N PRO A 84 -1.57 10.95 20.07
CA PRO A 84 -1.11 11.13 21.46
C PRO A 84 -1.42 9.96 22.38
N LYS A 85 -2.54 9.27 22.14
CA LYS A 85 -3.05 8.17 22.98
C LYS A 85 -2.05 7.00 23.13
N ASP A 86 -1.35 6.66 22.09
CA ASP A 86 -0.47 5.47 22.03
C ASP A 86 0.87 5.73 21.34
N SER A 87 1.15 6.99 21.01
CA SER A 87 2.38 7.41 20.34
C SER A 87 2.61 6.73 18.98
N THR A 88 1.55 6.22 18.35
CA THR A 88 1.64 5.73 16.97
C THR A 88 1.92 6.91 16.05
N ASN A 89 2.89 6.75 15.15
CA ASN A 89 3.25 7.76 14.17
C ASN A 89 2.96 7.27 12.76
N THR A 90 2.12 8.01 12.03
CA THR A 90 1.87 7.80 10.60
C THR A 90 2.59 8.88 9.83
N VAL A 91 3.53 8.49 8.98
CA VAL A 91 4.27 9.39 8.10
C VAL A 91 3.82 9.15 6.66
N ILE A 92 3.41 10.22 5.98
CA ILE A 92 3.01 10.17 4.57
C ILE A 92 3.97 11.10 3.80
N ARG A 93 4.68 10.55 2.80
CA ARG A 93 5.62 11.30 1.95
C ARG A 93 5.19 11.19 0.49
N PHE A 94 5.29 12.30 -0.22
CA PHE A 94 5.03 12.43 -1.65
C PHE A 94 6.33 12.82 -2.34
N LEU A 95 6.92 11.88 -3.06
CA LEU A 95 8.30 12.01 -3.53
C LEU A 95 8.44 12.97 -4.71
N THR A 96 7.35 13.19 -5.45
CA THR A 96 7.28 13.96 -6.70
C THR A 96 6.41 15.22 -6.60
N ALA A 97 5.77 15.48 -5.44
CA ALA A 97 4.81 16.55 -5.26
C ALA A 97 5.45 17.95 -5.29
N ASP A 98 4.75 18.89 -5.92
CA ASP A 98 5.13 20.30 -5.97
C ASP A 98 4.85 21.00 -4.62
N LYS A 99 3.75 20.64 -3.93
CA LYS A 99 3.36 21.26 -2.68
C LYS A 99 2.60 20.32 -1.76
N ILE A 100 2.96 20.32 -0.48
CA ILE A 100 2.32 19.49 0.56
C ILE A 100 1.83 20.41 1.68
N GLN A 101 0.57 20.26 2.10
CA GLN A 101 -0.07 21.06 3.13
C GLN A 101 -0.86 20.20 4.12
N ALA A 102 -0.69 20.49 5.41
CA ALA A 102 -1.61 19.99 6.42
C ALA A 102 -2.93 20.78 6.36
N VAL A 103 -4.05 20.07 6.54
CA VAL A 103 -5.39 20.66 6.63
C VAL A 103 -5.98 20.25 7.98
N GLY A 104 -5.82 21.12 8.99
CA GLY A 104 -6.16 20.76 10.36
C GLY A 104 -5.15 19.77 10.97
N SER A 105 -5.61 18.95 11.92
CA SER A 105 -4.78 18.03 12.71
C SER A 105 -4.74 16.60 12.17
N ASP A 106 -5.53 16.29 11.16
CA ASP A 106 -5.77 14.90 10.71
C ASP A 106 -5.79 14.74 9.19
N SER A 107 -5.73 15.83 8.44
CA SER A 107 -5.94 15.80 6.99
C SER A 107 -4.80 16.51 6.25
N LEU A 108 -4.67 16.19 4.97
CA LEU A 108 -3.68 16.75 4.06
C LEU A 108 -4.29 17.09 2.70
N HIS A 109 -3.72 18.12 2.08
CA HIS A 109 -3.87 18.41 0.66
C HIS A 109 -2.49 18.48 0.01
N VAL A 110 -2.34 17.80 -1.10
CA VAL A 110 -1.07 17.77 -1.84
C VAL A 110 -1.33 18.12 -3.29
N THR A 111 -0.67 19.14 -3.77
CA THR A 111 -0.59 19.44 -5.19
C THR A 111 0.60 18.68 -5.76
N GLU A 112 0.32 17.57 -6.42
CA GLU A 112 1.32 16.73 -7.07
C GLU A 112 1.86 17.44 -8.30
N LYS A 113 0.91 17.91 -9.17
CA LYS A 113 1.17 18.78 -10.32
C LYS A 113 0.01 19.75 -10.49
N SER A 114 0.30 21.05 -10.48
CA SER A 114 -0.71 22.09 -10.67
C SER A 114 -1.28 22.10 -12.10
N GLU A 115 -0.44 21.96 -13.10
CA GLU A 115 -0.81 21.77 -14.51
C GLU A 115 0.34 21.11 -15.27
N MET A 116 0.04 20.12 -16.08
CA MET A 116 0.96 19.53 -17.05
C MET A 116 0.22 19.10 -18.32
N THR A 117 0.93 19.05 -19.44
CA THR A 117 0.41 18.52 -20.68
C THR A 117 0.97 17.13 -20.91
N LEU A 118 0.10 16.14 -21.04
CA LEU A 118 0.46 14.79 -21.46
C LEU A 118 0.22 14.64 -22.96
N GLU A 119 1.30 14.45 -23.71
CA GLU A 119 1.23 14.11 -25.12
C GLU A 119 0.60 12.73 -25.33
N PRO A 120 0.07 12.42 -26.54
CA PRO A 120 -0.51 11.11 -26.84
C PRO A 120 0.41 9.94 -26.45
N GLY A 121 -0.13 8.97 -25.71
CA GLY A 121 0.59 7.80 -25.24
C GLY A 121 1.58 8.03 -24.08
N LYS A 122 1.82 9.29 -23.66
CA LYS A 122 2.71 9.61 -22.54
C LYS A 122 2.07 9.36 -21.21
N THR A 123 2.93 9.11 -20.21
CA THR A 123 2.54 8.84 -18.81
C THR A 123 3.19 9.86 -17.87
N TYR A 124 2.51 10.10 -16.75
CA TYR A 124 3.07 10.71 -15.56
C TYR A 124 2.95 9.74 -14.40
N GLN A 125 4.00 9.60 -13.59
CA GLN A 125 4.02 8.73 -12.41
C GLN A 125 4.22 9.58 -11.16
N SER A 126 3.36 9.36 -10.17
CA SER A 126 3.45 9.89 -8.81
C SER A 126 3.79 8.77 -7.85
N GLU A 127 4.65 9.06 -6.88
CA GLU A 127 5.07 8.11 -5.86
C GLU A 127 4.84 8.65 -4.46
N MET A 128 4.16 7.86 -3.65
CA MET A 128 3.90 8.14 -2.25
C MET A 128 4.36 6.95 -1.39
N THR A 129 4.89 7.25 -0.20
CA THR A 129 5.13 6.24 0.83
C THR A 129 4.32 6.55 2.07
N GLN A 130 3.80 5.51 2.70
CA GLN A 130 3.16 5.62 4.01
C GLN A 130 3.88 4.68 4.97
N THR A 131 4.32 5.23 6.10
CA THR A 131 4.99 4.52 7.18
C THR A 131 4.14 4.60 8.44
N LEU A 132 3.94 3.47 9.10
CA LEU A 132 3.26 3.38 10.40
C LEU A 132 4.22 2.77 11.42
N THR A 133 4.64 3.56 12.40
CA THR A 133 5.44 3.08 13.52
C THR A 133 4.63 3.09 14.82
N LEU A 134 4.85 2.07 15.63
CA LEU A 134 4.19 1.90 16.91
C LEU A 134 5.04 2.54 18.03
N ARG A 135 4.46 2.63 19.23
CA ARG A 135 5.16 3.11 20.41
C ARG A 135 6.47 2.36 20.64
N GLY A 136 7.55 3.11 20.81
CA GLY A 136 8.88 2.55 21.05
C GLY A 136 9.65 2.14 19.80
N GLU A 137 9.06 2.25 18.63
CA GLU A 137 9.76 2.05 17.34
C GLU A 137 10.41 3.36 16.87
N ASP A 138 11.54 3.23 16.19
CA ASP A 138 12.30 4.36 15.64
C ASP A 138 11.81 4.70 14.23
N THR A 139 10.95 5.72 14.15
CA THR A 139 10.45 6.23 12.86
C THR A 139 11.57 6.72 11.96
N ALA A 140 12.59 7.38 12.50
CA ALA A 140 13.68 7.93 11.70
C ALA A 140 14.52 6.80 11.06
N LYS A 141 14.76 5.72 11.79
CA LYS A 141 15.44 4.52 11.28
C LYS A 141 14.65 3.87 10.15
N GLU A 142 13.33 3.74 10.31
CA GLU A 142 12.46 3.18 9.28
C GLU A 142 12.47 4.06 8.02
N LEU A 143 12.32 5.37 8.16
CA LEU A 143 12.37 6.31 7.05
C LEU A 143 13.73 6.30 6.33
N ALA A 144 14.84 6.17 7.07
CA ALA A 144 16.17 6.04 6.48
C ALA A 144 16.31 4.73 5.69
N ALA A 145 15.78 3.63 6.20
CA ALA A 145 15.80 2.34 5.51
C ALA A 145 15.04 2.39 4.18
N ILE A 146 13.83 2.95 4.15
CA ILE A 146 13.05 3.04 2.90
C ILE A 146 13.58 4.09 1.93
N ALA A 147 14.29 5.12 2.40
CA ALA A 147 14.87 6.16 1.54
C ALA A 147 15.96 5.63 0.59
N THR A 148 16.56 4.49 0.90
CA THR A 148 17.56 3.83 0.06
C THR A 148 16.97 2.88 -0.98
N LEU A 149 15.65 2.64 -0.94
CA LEU A 149 14.97 1.69 -1.82
C LEU A 149 14.60 2.36 -3.15
N ASN A 150 14.77 1.62 -4.23
CA ASN A 150 14.17 1.94 -5.51
C ASN A 150 12.76 1.35 -5.54
N ILE A 151 11.74 2.19 -5.62
CA ILE A 151 10.32 1.78 -5.53
C ILE A 151 9.94 0.84 -6.67
N ASP A 152 10.34 1.12 -7.91
CA ASP A 152 10.03 0.26 -9.04
C ASP A 152 10.61 -1.15 -8.84
N ASN A 153 11.87 -1.24 -8.39
CA ASN A 153 12.50 -2.51 -8.07
C ASN A 153 11.78 -3.24 -6.92
N CYS A 154 11.25 -2.52 -5.93
CA CYS A 154 10.46 -3.13 -4.86
C CYS A 154 9.18 -3.77 -5.39
N PHE A 155 8.49 -3.14 -6.33
CA PHE A 155 7.30 -3.73 -6.98
C PHE A 155 7.67 -5.01 -7.74
N GLU A 156 8.77 -5.01 -8.48
CA GLU A 156 9.24 -6.17 -9.23
C GLU A 156 9.66 -7.33 -8.30
N LEU A 157 10.46 -7.05 -7.28
CA LEU A 157 10.89 -8.06 -6.30
C LEU A 157 9.72 -8.64 -5.53
N ASN A 158 8.77 -7.83 -5.12
CA ASN A 158 7.55 -8.28 -4.46
C ASN A 158 6.76 -9.24 -5.36
N GLU A 159 6.58 -8.92 -6.63
CA GLU A 159 5.91 -9.80 -7.59
C GLU A 159 6.66 -11.13 -7.78
N GLN A 160 7.99 -11.08 -7.92
CA GLN A 160 8.83 -12.28 -8.03
C GLN A 160 8.72 -13.18 -6.80
N GLN A 161 8.78 -12.62 -5.58
CA GLN A 161 8.66 -13.36 -4.33
C GLN A 161 7.31 -14.06 -4.21
N TRP A 162 6.21 -13.36 -4.49
CA TRP A 162 4.88 -13.95 -4.45
C TRP A 162 4.69 -15.03 -5.52
N ASN A 163 5.19 -14.83 -6.73
CA ASN A 163 5.16 -15.82 -7.78
C ASN A 163 5.95 -17.08 -7.40
N ALA A 164 7.11 -16.93 -6.76
CA ALA A 164 7.90 -18.06 -6.26
C ALA A 164 7.16 -18.84 -5.15
N GLN A 165 6.51 -18.15 -4.20
CA GLN A 165 5.69 -18.79 -3.17
C GLN A 165 4.51 -19.54 -3.77
N ILE A 166 3.82 -18.95 -4.75
CA ILE A 166 2.70 -19.59 -5.46
C ILE A 166 3.19 -20.84 -6.22
N ALA A 167 4.31 -20.72 -6.92
CA ALA A 167 4.90 -21.84 -7.64
C ALA A 167 5.23 -22.99 -6.68
N SER A 168 5.85 -22.69 -5.55
CA SER A 168 6.14 -23.67 -4.49
C SER A 168 4.86 -24.33 -3.94
N LEU A 169 3.84 -23.53 -3.60
CA LEU A 169 2.56 -24.01 -3.11
C LEU A 169 1.86 -24.96 -4.09
N LEU A 170 2.01 -24.69 -5.39
CA LEU A 170 1.33 -25.43 -6.45
C LEU A 170 2.18 -26.54 -7.09
N SER A 171 3.41 -26.77 -6.60
CA SER A 171 4.34 -27.78 -7.14
C SER A 171 3.99 -29.24 -6.77
N GLY A 172 3.08 -29.47 -5.82
CA GLY A 172 2.72 -30.81 -5.35
C GLY A 172 1.96 -31.65 -6.38
N ASN A 173 2.02 -32.98 -6.19
CA ASN A 173 1.39 -33.96 -7.08
C ASN A 173 -0.07 -34.29 -6.74
N SER A 174 -0.71 -33.47 -5.89
CA SER A 174 -2.11 -33.71 -5.50
C SER A 174 -3.05 -33.61 -6.70
N LYS A 175 -3.99 -34.54 -6.80
CA LYS A 175 -5.05 -34.50 -7.83
C LYS A 175 -5.86 -33.18 -7.80
N TYR A 176 -6.00 -32.58 -6.64
CA TYR A 176 -6.72 -31.33 -6.46
C TYR A 176 -6.01 -30.14 -7.11
N LEU A 177 -4.68 -30.17 -7.23
CA LEU A 177 -3.90 -29.11 -7.89
C LEU A 177 -4.07 -29.09 -9.41
N LYS A 178 -4.68 -30.13 -10.01
CA LYS A 178 -5.03 -30.16 -11.43
C LYS A 178 -6.28 -29.32 -11.73
N ASP A 179 -7.13 -29.07 -10.73
CA ASP A 179 -8.34 -28.26 -10.85
C ASP A 179 -8.06 -26.81 -10.45
N ASN A 180 -8.35 -25.89 -11.35
CA ASN A 180 -8.13 -24.45 -11.15
C ASN A 180 -8.92 -23.88 -9.96
N LYS A 181 -10.08 -24.46 -9.62
CA LYS A 181 -10.88 -24.07 -8.46
C LYS A 181 -10.10 -24.27 -7.17
N TYR A 182 -9.49 -25.43 -6.97
CA TYR A 182 -8.71 -25.70 -5.76
C TYR A 182 -7.41 -24.91 -5.71
N ARG A 183 -6.75 -24.70 -6.87
CA ARG A 183 -5.59 -23.79 -6.95
C ARG A 183 -5.92 -22.39 -6.48
N LYS A 184 -7.04 -21.81 -6.92
CA LYS A 184 -7.50 -20.49 -6.48
C LYS A 184 -7.77 -20.44 -4.98
N VAL A 185 -8.39 -21.48 -4.41
CA VAL A 185 -8.65 -21.58 -2.96
C VAL A 185 -7.34 -21.60 -2.18
N LEU A 186 -6.35 -22.39 -2.61
CA LEU A 186 -5.04 -22.47 -1.96
C LEU A 186 -4.29 -21.13 -1.98
N VAL A 187 -4.24 -20.48 -3.14
CA VAL A 187 -3.62 -19.15 -3.25
C VAL A 187 -4.33 -18.15 -2.35
N LYS A 188 -5.66 -18.18 -2.30
CA LYS A 188 -6.44 -17.29 -1.43
C LYS A 188 -6.17 -17.56 0.06
N ALA A 189 -6.08 -18.84 0.46
CA ALA A 189 -5.73 -19.21 1.83
C ALA A 189 -4.33 -18.69 2.21
N MET A 190 -3.33 -18.89 1.35
CA MET A 190 -1.98 -18.35 1.55
C MET A 190 -1.99 -16.82 1.70
N MET A 191 -2.72 -16.10 0.84
CA MET A 191 -2.86 -14.64 0.96
C MET A 191 -3.49 -14.24 2.30
N THR A 192 -4.50 -14.99 2.77
CA THR A 192 -5.17 -14.72 4.05
C THR A 192 -4.21 -14.94 5.22
N LEU A 193 -3.43 -16.02 5.22
CA LEU A 193 -2.43 -16.28 6.27
C LEU A 193 -1.37 -15.18 6.31
N ASN A 194 -0.83 -14.80 5.15
CA ASN A 194 0.17 -13.73 5.07
C ASN A 194 -0.39 -12.37 5.49
N SER A 195 -1.65 -12.06 5.15
CA SER A 195 -2.30 -10.81 5.55
C SER A 195 -2.54 -10.73 7.06
N ASN A 196 -2.74 -11.88 7.70
CA ASN A 196 -2.97 -11.99 9.14
C ASN A 196 -1.68 -12.19 9.95
N TYR A 197 -0.53 -12.36 9.30
CA TYR A 197 0.75 -12.50 9.97
C TYR A 197 1.19 -11.18 10.58
N ARG A 198 1.64 -11.24 11.83
CA ARG A 198 2.23 -10.12 12.57
C ARG A 198 3.71 -10.37 12.77
N THR A 199 4.52 -9.42 12.34
CA THR A 199 5.96 -9.43 12.61
C THR A 199 6.23 -9.20 14.09
N PRO A 200 7.39 -9.64 14.61
CA PRO A 200 7.81 -9.33 15.98
C PRO A 200 7.78 -7.81 16.22
N ALA A 201 7.23 -7.40 17.38
CA ALA A 201 7.19 -5.99 17.78
C ALA A 201 7.03 -5.88 19.31
N GLY A 202 7.72 -4.92 19.93
CA GLY A 202 7.72 -4.72 21.39
C GLY A 202 8.16 -5.98 22.12
N ASP A 203 7.34 -6.45 23.05
CA ASP A 203 7.62 -7.65 23.87
C ASP A 203 7.34 -8.98 23.13
N ILE A 204 6.79 -8.91 21.94
CA ILE A 204 6.53 -10.09 21.09
C ILE A 204 7.79 -10.41 20.30
N LEU A 205 8.55 -11.40 20.73
CA LEU A 205 9.84 -11.78 20.14
C LEU A 205 9.72 -12.57 18.84
N HIS A 206 8.58 -13.24 18.61
CA HIS A 206 8.32 -14.06 17.43
C HIS A 206 7.06 -13.60 16.71
N GLY A 207 7.06 -13.69 15.39
CA GLY A 207 5.87 -13.41 14.61
C GLY A 207 4.81 -14.49 14.78
N GLY A 208 3.57 -14.15 14.48
CA GLY A 208 2.45 -15.08 14.55
C GLY A 208 1.26 -14.60 13.71
N SER A 209 0.39 -15.53 13.37
CA SER A 209 -0.84 -15.20 12.67
C SER A 209 -1.95 -14.84 13.63
N ASN A 210 -2.65 -13.77 13.29
CA ASN A 210 -3.83 -13.32 13.99
C ASN A 210 -5.07 -13.91 13.31
N PRO A 211 -5.92 -14.73 13.97
CA PRO A 211 -7.05 -15.38 13.34
C PRO A 211 -8.13 -14.40 12.87
N SER A 212 -8.26 -13.25 13.53
CA SER A 212 -9.25 -12.25 13.18
C SER A 212 -8.87 -10.86 13.69
N TYR A 213 -9.42 -9.83 13.05
CA TYR A 213 -9.37 -8.44 13.52
C TYR A 213 -10.61 -8.01 14.29
N ASN A 214 -11.56 -8.92 14.52
CA ASN A 214 -12.84 -8.57 15.10
C ASN A 214 -12.90 -8.87 16.60
N GLY A 215 -13.20 -7.85 17.39
CA GLY A 215 -13.54 -7.95 18.80
C GLY A 215 -12.48 -8.66 19.65
N PHE A 216 -12.94 -9.56 20.52
CA PHE A 216 -12.09 -10.28 21.47
C PHE A 216 -11.14 -11.32 20.84
N ILE A 217 -11.36 -11.71 19.60
CA ILE A 217 -10.48 -12.64 18.86
C ILE A 217 -9.35 -11.91 18.13
N ASN A 218 -9.19 -10.62 18.38
CA ASN A 218 -8.10 -9.81 17.85
C ASN A 218 -6.81 -10.02 18.66
N GLY A 219 -6.13 -11.14 18.46
CA GLY A 219 -4.90 -11.48 19.15
C GLY A 219 -4.25 -12.74 18.59
N ILE A 220 -3.05 -13.05 19.06
CA ILE A 220 -2.36 -14.30 18.71
C ILE A 220 -2.85 -15.38 19.67
N TRP A 221 -3.52 -16.39 19.14
CA TRP A 221 -4.05 -17.50 19.90
C TRP A 221 -3.17 -18.72 19.68
N SER A 222 -2.69 -19.32 20.74
CA SER A 222 -1.69 -20.39 20.69
C SER A 222 -2.14 -21.61 19.87
N TRP A 223 -3.40 -22.03 20.02
CA TRP A 223 -3.93 -23.18 19.27
C TRP A 223 -4.19 -22.90 17.78
N ASP A 224 -4.30 -21.63 17.37
CA ASP A 224 -4.39 -21.25 15.96
C ASP A 224 -3.01 -21.09 15.33
N SER A 225 -2.02 -20.64 16.12
CA SER A 225 -0.70 -20.25 15.62
C SER A 225 0.27 -21.42 15.47
N TRP A 226 0.13 -22.53 16.23
CA TRP A 226 1.09 -23.64 16.17
C TRP A 226 0.92 -24.56 14.95
N LYS A 227 -0.17 -24.42 14.21
CA LYS A 227 -0.47 -25.20 12.99
C LYS A 227 -0.16 -24.43 11.70
N ILE A 228 0.32 -23.22 11.83
CA ILE A 228 0.70 -22.34 10.73
C ILE A 228 2.23 -22.30 10.66
#